data_5bb4cf21e538a26d95797444d812df56
#
_entry.id   5bb4cf21e538a26d95797444d812df56
#
_cell.length_a   1.000
_cell.length_b   1.000
_cell.length_c   1.000
_cell.angle_alpha   90.00
_cell.angle_beta   90.00
_cell.angle_gamma   90.00
#
_symmetry.space_group_name_H-M   'P 1'
#
loop_
_entity.id
_entity.type
_entity.pdbx_description
1 polymer ?
#
loop_
_entity_poly.entity_id
_entity_poly.type
_entity_poly.pdbx_seq_one_letter_code
_entity_poly.pdbx_strand_id
1 'polypeptide(L)'
;MNRISKIVYINLERRQDRRQEIEQELATMELKGERFNAIAKDPGIIGCNMSHIQVLRQAMADGLENLLVFEDDFQFLVDKSTFYKQIEEFFALNIEWDILLLSYNLKSSEPYNDLIGRARDAQTTSGYLINKKCFKPLADCIEAATEKLISTGEHWNYALDQAWKVLQKTGDVFYFTTRIGKQRPSFSDNSKEFMDFGV
;
A
#
# COMPACT_ATOMS: atom_id res chain seq x y z
N MET A 1 -5.96 -15.83 -7.85
CA MET A 1 -6.15 -15.29 -6.47
C MET A 1 -5.72 -16.24 -5.35
N ASN A 2 -5.61 -17.53 -5.59
CA ASN A 2 -5.13 -18.48 -4.55
C ASN A 2 -3.68 -18.24 -4.09
N ARG A 3 -2.95 -17.32 -4.71
CA ARG A 3 -1.57 -16.98 -4.36
C ARG A 3 -1.45 -15.80 -3.38
N ILE A 4 -2.52 -15.03 -3.16
CA ILE A 4 -2.57 -13.98 -2.14
C ILE A 4 -3.11 -14.58 -0.86
N SER A 5 -2.32 -14.55 0.21
CA SER A 5 -2.64 -15.19 1.49
C SER A 5 -3.79 -14.49 2.21
N LYS A 6 -3.77 -13.15 2.19
CA LYS A 6 -4.78 -12.33 2.85
C LYS A 6 -4.88 -10.97 2.16
N ILE A 7 -6.07 -10.38 2.22
CA ILE A 7 -6.35 -9.02 1.75
C ILE A 7 -6.86 -8.21 2.93
N VAL A 8 -6.26 -7.05 3.18
CA VAL A 8 -6.65 -6.14 4.27
C VAL A 8 -6.88 -4.75 3.70
N TYR A 9 -7.92 -4.06 4.17
CA TYR A 9 -8.07 -2.63 3.95
C TYR A 9 -8.07 -1.86 5.28
N ILE A 10 -7.34 -0.74 5.29
CA ILE A 10 -7.13 0.12 6.47
C ILE A 10 -8.15 1.25 6.40
N ASN A 11 -9.00 1.38 7.41
CA ASN A 11 -10.05 2.40 7.43
C ASN A 11 -10.34 2.88 8.86
N LEU A 12 -10.40 4.20 9.04
CA LEU A 12 -10.81 4.82 10.29
C LEU A 12 -12.30 4.59 10.56
N GLU A 13 -12.65 4.25 11.80
CA GLU A 13 -14.03 3.95 12.20
C GLU A 13 -15.02 5.08 11.85
N ARG A 14 -14.60 6.33 12.00
CA ARG A 14 -15.43 7.50 11.68
C ARG A 14 -15.63 7.74 10.17
N ARG A 15 -14.78 7.16 9.29
CA ARG A 15 -14.84 7.33 7.84
C ARG A 15 -15.69 6.24 7.20
N GLN A 16 -17.00 6.26 7.55
CA GLN A 16 -17.98 5.33 6.98
C GLN A 16 -18.19 5.56 5.47
N ASP A 17 -18.01 6.79 5.00
CA ASP A 17 -18.00 7.18 3.59
C ASP A 17 -16.94 6.39 2.81
N ARG A 18 -15.68 6.49 3.22
CA ARG A 18 -14.56 5.78 2.59
C ARG A 18 -14.65 4.26 2.76
N ARG A 19 -15.19 3.80 3.90
CA ARG A 19 -15.45 2.39 4.11
C ARG A 19 -16.37 1.82 3.03
N GLN A 20 -17.50 2.48 2.76
CA GLN A 20 -18.44 2.05 1.74
C GLN A 20 -17.79 2.06 0.35
N GLU A 21 -16.96 3.07 0.05
CA GLU A 21 -16.25 3.19 -1.21
C GLU A 21 -15.28 2.02 -1.44
N ILE A 22 -14.40 1.73 -0.49
CA ILE A 22 -13.44 0.62 -0.64
C ILE A 22 -14.13 -0.75 -0.64
N GLU A 23 -15.18 -0.96 0.17
CA GLU A 23 -15.95 -2.20 0.17
C GLU A 23 -16.64 -2.42 -1.19
N GLN A 24 -17.12 -1.33 -1.84
CA GLN A 24 -17.70 -1.39 -3.19
C GLN A 24 -16.62 -1.74 -4.25
N GLU A 25 -15.44 -1.14 -4.17
CA GLU A 25 -14.30 -1.47 -5.05
C GLU A 25 -13.95 -2.96 -4.93
N LEU A 26 -13.79 -3.45 -3.70
CA LEU A 26 -13.47 -4.86 -3.45
C LEU A 26 -14.58 -5.80 -3.93
N ALA A 27 -15.84 -5.45 -3.70
CA ALA A 27 -16.99 -6.24 -4.17
C ALA A 27 -17.03 -6.32 -5.70
N THR A 28 -16.79 -5.21 -6.41
CA THR A 28 -16.72 -5.17 -7.88
C THR A 28 -15.63 -6.09 -8.43
N MET A 29 -14.52 -6.18 -7.72
CA MET A 29 -13.39 -7.06 -8.07
C MET A 29 -13.56 -8.50 -7.54
N GLU A 30 -14.65 -8.80 -6.83
CA GLU A 30 -14.89 -10.08 -6.12
C GLU A 30 -13.73 -10.46 -5.15
N LEU A 31 -13.16 -9.45 -4.50
CA LEU A 31 -12.13 -9.59 -3.50
C LEU A 31 -12.74 -9.62 -2.09
N LYS A 32 -12.29 -10.54 -1.25
CA LYS A 32 -12.69 -10.63 0.16
C LYS A 32 -11.63 -9.98 1.01
N GLY A 33 -11.74 -8.67 1.24
CA GLY A 33 -10.85 -7.91 2.11
C GLY A 33 -11.36 -7.90 3.55
N GLU A 34 -10.47 -8.03 4.51
CA GLU A 34 -10.75 -7.84 5.93
C GLU A 34 -10.45 -6.39 6.33
N ARG A 35 -11.37 -5.77 7.08
CA ARG A 35 -11.17 -4.43 7.59
C ARG A 35 -10.19 -4.44 8.76
N PHE A 36 -9.13 -3.63 8.67
CA PHE A 36 -8.33 -3.22 9.81
C PHE A 36 -8.86 -1.86 10.32
N ASN A 37 -9.25 -1.80 11.60
CA ASN A 37 -9.67 -0.54 12.20
C ASN A 37 -8.44 0.35 12.43
N ALA A 38 -8.28 1.37 11.60
CA ALA A 38 -7.12 2.25 11.59
C ALA A 38 -6.93 2.95 12.93
N ILE A 39 -5.68 3.15 13.30
CA ILE A 39 -5.30 3.84 14.54
C ILE A 39 -5.48 5.35 14.35
N ALA A 40 -6.42 5.92 15.10
CA ALA A 40 -6.63 7.36 15.11
C ALA A 40 -5.56 8.06 15.97
N LYS A 41 -4.84 9.01 15.37
CA LYS A 41 -3.87 9.89 16.04
C LYS A 41 -3.99 11.31 15.49
N ASP A 42 -3.46 12.26 16.23
CA ASP A 42 -3.27 13.63 15.80
C ASP A 42 -1.78 13.99 15.94
N PRO A 43 -1.09 14.35 14.87
CA PRO A 43 -1.56 14.36 13.49
C PRO A 43 -1.86 12.97 12.90
N GLY A 44 -2.83 12.89 11.98
CA GLY A 44 -3.34 11.64 11.39
C GLY A 44 -2.27 10.79 10.71
N ILE A 45 -1.22 11.41 10.18
CA ILE A 45 -0.10 10.71 9.53
C ILE A 45 0.63 9.73 10.48
N ILE A 46 0.68 10.04 11.78
CA ILE A 46 1.23 9.11 12.79
C ILE A 46 0.33 7.88 12.89
N GLY A 47 -1.00 8.08 12.89
CA GLY A 47 -1.97 6.99 12.91
C GLY A 47 -1.89 6.11 11.66
N CYS A 48 -1.64 6.72 10.48
CA CYS A 48 -1.40 6.01 9.23
C CYS A 48 -0.16 5.09 9.36
N ASN A 49 0.99 5.63 9.73
CA ASN A 49 2.21 4.84 9.96
C ASN A 49 1.96 3.68 10.94
N MET A 50 1.35 3.97 12.09
CA MET A 50 1.08 2.96 13.13
C MET A 50 0.11 1.87 12.65
N SER A 51 -0.87 2.21 11.81
CA SER A 51 -1.83 1.25 11.25
C SER A 51 -1.12 0.25 10.34
N HIS A 52 -0.26 0.72 9.43
CA HIS A 52 0.52 -0.17 8.57
C HIS A 52 1.47 -1.06 9.38
N ILE A 53 2.16 -0.53 10.42
CA ILE A 53 2.99 -1.33 11.32
C ILE A 53 2.17 -2.48 11.93
N GLN A 54 0.98 -2.21 12.47
CA GLN A 54 0.16 -3.22 13.12
C GLN A 54 -0.36 -4.27 12.12
N VAL A 55 -0.75 -3.86 10.91
CA VAL A 55 -1.16 -4.78 9.83
C VAL A 55 0.00 -5.72 9.48
N LEU A 56 1.22 -5.21 9.35
CA LEU A 56 2.41 -6.03 9.07
C LEU A 56 2.75 -6.97 10.25
N ARG A 57 2.65 -6.49 11.49
CA ARG A 57 2.87 -7.32 12.69
C ARG A 57 1.84 -8.44 12.79
N GLN A 58 0.58 -8.17 12.48
CA GLN A 58 -0.45 -9.20 12.44
C GLN A 58 -0.17 -10.22 11.35
N ALA A 59 0.26 -9.79 10.16
CA ALA A 59 0.63 -10.68 9.06
C ALA A 59 1.78 -11.65 9.46
N MET A 60 2.77 -11.14 10.21
CA MET A 60 3.85 -11.98 10.76
C MET A 60 3.32 -12.98 11.78
N ALA A 61 2.45 -12.55 12.69
CA ALA A 61 1.87 -13.41 13.73
C ALA A 61 0.97 -14.50 13.13
N ASP A 62 0.23 -14.17 12.05
CA ASP A 62 -0.62 -15.10 11.32
C ASP A 62 0.19 -16.05 10.40
N GLY A 63 1.50 -15.86 10.26
CA GLY A 63 2.37 -16.69 9.41
C GLY A 63 2.07 -16.59 7.92
N LEU A 64 1.61 -15.42 7.43
CA LEU A 64 1.23 -15.23 6.04
C LEU A 64 2.45 -15.25 5.11
N GLU A 65 2.30 -15.82 3.90
CA GLU A 65 3.34 -15.80 2.85
C GLU A 65 3.42 -14.43 2.15
N ASN A 66 2.30 -13.74 2.04
CA ASN A 66 2.18 -12.40 1.49
C ASN A 66 0.88 -11.74 1.95
N LEU A 67 0.79 -10.44 1.76
CA LEU A 67 -0.37 -9.63 2.16
C LEU A 67 -0.66 -8.57 1.12
N LEU A 68 -1.91 -8.47 0.68
CA LEU A 68 -2.40 -7.37 -0.13
C LEU A 68 -3.05 -6.32 0.78
N VAL A 69 -2.50 -5.11 0.77
CA VAL A 69 -2.95 -3.99 1.61
C VAL A 69 -3.56 -2.91 0.73
N PHE A 70 -4.71 -2.41 1.16
CA PHE A 70 -5.34 -1.21 0.61
C PHE A 70 -5.57 -0.18 1.71
N GLU A 71 -5.46 1.11 1.35
CA GLU A 71 -6.07 2.19 2.13
C GLU A 71 -7.51 2.42 1.66
N ASP A 72 -8.31 3.07 2.47
CA ASP A 72 -9.74 3.24 2.20
C ASP A 72 -10.08 4.23 1.06
N ASP A 73 -9.06 4.88 0.51
CA ASP A 73 -9.16 5.74 -0.68
C ASP A 73 -8.57 5.11 -1.96
N PHE A 74 -8.25 3.83 -1.93
CA PHE A 74 -7.83 3.12 -3.15
C PHE A 74 -9.01 2.97 -4.13
N GLN A 75 -8.75 3.20 -5.41
CA GLN A 75 -9.69 3.00 -6.51
C GLN A 75 -9.05 2.17 -7.62
N PHE A 76 -9.72 1.11 -8.09
CA PHE A 76 -9.27 0.35 -9.26
C PHE A 76 -9.44 1.14 -10.55
N LEU A 77 -8.44 1.05 -11.44
CA LEU A 77 -8.44 1.64 -12.80
C LEU A 77 -8.66 0.58 -13.90
N VAL A 78 -8.61 -0.68 -13.52
CA VAL A 78 -8.76 -1.82 -14.43
C VAL A 78 -9.94 -2.67 -14.00
N ASP A 79 -10.47 -3.47 -14.92
CA ASP A 79 -11.50 -4.44 -14.60
C ASP A 79 -10.94 -5.66 -13.85
N LYS A 80 -11.84 -6.46 -13.30
CA LYS A 80 -11.52 -7.68 -12.57
C LYS A 80 -10.65 -8.63 -13.39
N SER A 81 -10.98 -8.85 -14.67
CA SER A 81 -10.26 -9.80 -15.52
C SER A 81 -8.81 -9.38 -15.73
N THR A 82 -8.55 -8.11 -15.96
CA THR A 82 -7.23 -7.51 -16.11
C THR A 82 -6.43 -7.61 -14.82
N PHE A 83 -7.03 -7.26 -13.67
CA PHE A 83 -6.38 -7.37 -12.37
C PHE A 83 -5.92 -8.80 -12.07
N TYR A 84 -6.83 -9.78 -12.22
CA TYR A 84 -6.53 -11.19 -11.95
C TYR A 84 -5.45 -11.72 -12.89
N LYS A 85 -5.53 -11.37 -14.18
CA LYS A 85 -4.53 -11.74 -15.16
C LYS A 85 -3.15 -11.19 -14.78
N GLN A 86 -3.04 -9.91 -14.47
CA GLN A 86 -1.75 -9.30 -14.11
C GLN A 86 -1.15 -9.89 -12.83
N ILE A 87 -1.97 -10.15 -11.82
CA ILE A 87 -1.50 -10.83 -10.59
C ILE A 87 -0.98 -12.25 -10.89
N GLU A 88 -1.71 -13.04 -11.69
CA GLU A 88 -1.26 -14.40 -12.04
C GLU A 88 0.01 -14.36 -12.90
N GLU A 89 0.11 -13.44 -13.87
CA GLU A 89 1.31 -13.24 -14.68
C GLU A 89 2.51 -12.81 -13.84
N PHE A 90 2.32 -11.90 -12.86
CA PHE A 90 3.37 -11.51 -11.92
C PHE A 90 3.92 -12.71 -11.15
N PHE A 91 3.05 -13.51 -10.55
CA PHE A 91 3.48 -14.71 -9.82
C PHE A 91 4.09 -15.78 -10.74
N ALA A 92 3.70 -15.84 -12.02
CA ALA A 92 4.26 -16.76 -13.01
C ALA A 92 5.69 -16.41 -13.41
N LEU A 93 6.15 -15.16 -13.20
CA LEU A 93 7.54 -14.75 -13.43
C LEU A 93 8.51 -15.53 -12.54
N ASN A 94 8.05 -16.03 -11.40
CA ASN A 94 8.84 -16.78 -10.41
C ASN A 94 10.16 -16.08 -10.03
N ILE A 95 10.08 -14.76 -9.86
CA ILE A 95 11.19 -13.88 -9.47
C ILE A 95 11.19 -13.65 -7.96
N GLU A 96 12.34 -13.24 -7.43
CA GLU A 96 12.40 -12.66 -6.09
C GLU A 96 11.74 -11.28 -6.09
N TRP A 97 10.94 -11.00 -5.06
CA TRP A 97 10.25 -9.72 -4.90
C TRP A 97 10.01 -9.39 -3.44
N ASP A 98 9.98 -8.12 -3.12
CA ASP A 98 9.70 -7.57 -1.79
C ASP A 98 8.31 -6.97 -1.73
N ILE A 99 8.03 -6.01 -2.62
CA ILE A 99 6.77 -5.27 -2.70
C ILE A 99 6.38 -5.12 -4.18
N LEU A 100 5.09 -5.26 -4.46
CA LEU A 100 4.49 -4.92 -5.75
C LEU A 100 3.47 -3.79 -5.55
N LEU A 101 3.73 -2.65 -6.17
CA LEU A 101 2.89 -1.46 -6.08
C LEU A 101 1.72 -1.56 -7.07
N LEU A 102 0.50 -1.37 -6.59
CA LEU A 102 -0.72 -1.34 -7.41
C LEU A 102 -1.09 0.11 -7.75
N SER A 103 -0.78 1.03 -6.86
CA SER A 103 -0.87 2.49 -7.07
C SER A 103 0.48 3.11 -6.72
N TYR A 104 0.85 4.18 -7.42
CA TYR A 104 2.17 4.78 -7.23
C TYR A 104 2.26 6.19 -7.83
N ASN A 105 3.02 7.05 -7.16
CA ASN A 105 3.56 8.30 -7.72
C ASN A 105 5.05 8.07 -8.01
N LEU A 106 5.36 7.64 -9.22
CA LEU A 106 6.68 7.22 -9.62
C LEU A 106 7.57 8.42 -9.99
N LYS A 107 8.68 8.58 -9.28
CA LYS A 107 9.70 9.61 -9.53
C LYS A 107 10.92 9.04 -10.27
N SER A 108 11.28 7.78 -9.97
CA SER A 108 12.40 7.08 -10.61
C SER A 108 12.14 5.58 -10.65
N SER A 109 12.49 4.96 -11.78
CA SER A 109 12.31 3.54 -12.01
C SER A 109 13.30 2.99 -13.05
N GLU A 110 13.40 1.68 -13.09
CA GLU A 110 14.11 0.91 -14.09
C GLU A 110 13.14 -0.03 -14.80
N PRO A 111 13.20 -0.17 -16.13
CA PRO A 111 12.39 -1.17 -16.83
C PRO A 111 12.84 -2.57 -16.40
N TYR A 112 11.88 -3.50 -16.31
CA TYR A 112 12.17 -4.91 -16.04
C TYR A 112 11.68 -5.79 -17.19
N ASN A 113 10.39 -5.73 -17.50
CA ASN A 113 9.76 -6.34 -18.69
C ASN A 113 8.47 -5.58 -19.05
N ASP A 114 7.69 -6.11 -20.01
CA ASP A 114 6.44 -5.45 -20.44
C ASP A 114 5.36 -5.40 -19.35
N LEU A 115 5.38 -6.32 -18.37
CA LEU A 115 4.41 -6.41 -17.30
C LEU A 115 4.74 -5.48 -16.12
N ILE A 116 6.03 -5.44 -15.71
CA ILE A 116 6.47 -4.74 -14.51
C ILE A 116 7.74 -3.92 -14.75
N GLY A 117 7.88 -2.83 -13.99
CA GLY A 117 9.13 -2.10 -13.82
C GLY A 117 9.57 -2.16 -12.36
N ARG A 118 10.83 -1.85 -12.09
CA ARG A 118 11.41 -1.76 -10.75
C ARG A 118 11.33 -0.31 -10.26
N ALA A 119 10.63 -0.08 -9.15
CA ALA A 119 10.55 1.23 -8.52
C ALA A 119 11.84 1.55 -7.75
N ARG A 120 12.36 2.78 -7.94
CA ARG A 120 13.54 3.29 -7.23
C ARG A 120 13.21 4.51 -6.36
N ASP A 121 12.19 5.25 -6.74
CA ASP A 121 11.56 6.31 -5.94
C ASP A 121 10.08 6.39 -6.32
N ALA A 122 9.23 5.80 -5.50
CA ALA A 122 7.79 5.86 -5.61
C ALA A 122 7.16 6.25 -4.28
N GLN A 123 6.15 7.08 -4.36
CA GLN A 123 5.30 7.49 -3.23
C GLN A 123 3.93 6.84 -3.37
N THR A 124 3.07 7.07 -2.39
CA THR A 124 1.71 6.51 -2.28
C THR A 124 1.71 5.07 -1.79
N THR A 125 0.98 4.82 -0.72
CA THR A 125 0.83 3.52 -0.07
C THR A 125 -0.60 2.99 -0.14
N SER A 126 -1.44 3.59 -0.99
CA SER A 126 -2.87 3.29 -1.04
C SER A 126 -3.19 1.86 -1.52
N GLY A 127 -2.26 1.20 -2.25
CA GLY A 127 -2.43 -0.21 -2.65
C GLY A 127 -1.11 -0.90 -2.97
N TYR A 128 -0.78 -1.96 -2.24
CA TYR A 128 0.44 -2.74 -2.46
C TYR A 128 0.30 -4.20 -2.00
N LEU A 129 0.99 -5.10 -2.69
CA LEU A 129 1.18 -6.49 -2.28
C LEU A 129 2.61 -6.62 -1.73
N ILE A 130 2.76 -7.22 -0.55
CA ILE A 130 4.05 -7.37 0.13
C ILE A 130 4.34 -8.83 0.44
N ASN A 131 5.58 -9.26 0.20
CA ASN A 131 6.10 -10.58 0.50
C ASN A 131 6.47 -10.69 1.99
N LYS A 132 6.32 -11.87 2.60
CA LYS A 132 6.64 -12.12 4.01
C LYS A 132 8.05 -11.72 4.41
N LYS A 133 9.04 -11.88 3.52
CA LYS A 133 10.43 -11.50 3.79
C LYS A 133 10.61 -10.00 4.04
N CYS A 134 9.65 -9.17 3.56
CA CYS A 134 9.67 -7.72 3.71
C CYS A 134 8.75 -7.20 4.83
N PHE A 135 7.94 -8.03 5.49
CA PHE A 135 7.06 -7.59 6.58
C PHE A 135 7.85 -6.90 7.70
N LYS A 136 8.86 -7.59 8.23
CA LYS A 136 9.69 -7.04 9.32
C LYS A 136 10.54 -5.85 8.86
N PRO A 137 11.29 -5.92 7.75
CA PRO A 137 12.05 -4.76 7.24
C PRO A 137 11.19 -3.51 7.04
N LEU A 138 9.98 -3.64 6.48
CA LEU A 138 9.09 -2.51 6.28
C LEU A 138 8.54 -2.00 7.62
N ALA A 139 8.10 -2.87 8.53
CA ALA A 139 7.60 -2.48 9.84
C ALA A 139 8.66 -1.72 10.64
N ASP A 140 9.91 -2.23 10.70
CA ASP A 140 11.01 -1.58 11.40
C ASP A 140 11.35 -0.20 10.78
N CYS A 141 11.32 -0.12 9.45
CA CYS A 141 11.56 1.12 8.72
C CYS A 141 10.51 2.20 9.05
N ILE A 142 9.23 1.83 9.04
CA ILE A 142 8.13 2.75 9.38
C ILE A 142 8.20 3.12 10.88
N GLU A 143 8.53 2.18 11.76
CA GLU A 143 8.64 2.43 13.21
C GLU A 143 9.72 3.49 13.51
N ALA A 144 10.92 3.31 12.95
CA ALA A 144 12.02 4.27 13.08
C ALA A 144 11.66 5.66 12.49
N ALA A 145 10.94 5.69 11.39
CA ALA A 145 10.44 6.93 10.80
C ALA A 145 9.36 7.58 11.67
N THR A 146 8.47 6.78 12.29
CA THR A 146 7.40 7.28 13.17
C THR A 146 7.96 7.95 14.42
N GLU A 147 9.01 7.39 15.03
CA GLU A 147 9.71 8.02 16.16
C GLU A 147 10.27 9.40 15.79
N LYS A 148 10.88 9.51 14.61
CA LYS A 148 11.37 10.80 14.09
C LYS A 148 10.22 11.75 13.76
N LEU A 149 9.14 11.25 13.15
CA LEU A 149 7.96 12.05 12.86
C LEU A 149 7.36 12.65 14.14
N ILE A 150 7.26 11.88 15.22
CA ILE A 150 6.75 12.33 16.52
C ILE A 150 7.66 13.42 17.11
N SER A 151 8.98 13.26 17.00
CA SER A 151 9.94 14.20 17.60
C SER A 151 10.14 15.48 16.80
N THR A 152 9.99 15.44 15.46
CA THR A 152 10.32 16.57 14.57
C THR A 152 9.09 17.24 13.93
N GLY A 153 7.99 16.49 13.75
CA GLY A 153 6.83 16.92 12.97
C GLY A 153 7.03 16.91 11.44
N GLU A 154 8.19 16.46 10.95
CA GLU A 154 8.58 16.53 9.54
C GLU A 154 7.94 15.39 8.72
N HIS A 155 6.63 15.48 8.46
CA HIS A 155 5.90 14.46 7.69
C HIS A 155 6.45 14.26 6.27
N TRP A 156 6.98 15.31 5.63
CA TRP A 156 7.60 15.24 4.29
C TRP A 156 8.87 14.37 4.23
N ASN A 157 9.46 14.04 5.40
CA ASN A 157 10.61 13.14 5.52
C ASN A 157 10.24 11.78 6.10
N TYR A 158 9.22 11.72 6.97
CA TYR A 158 8.96 10.56 7.83
C TYR A 158 7.55 9.96 7.70
N ALA A 159 6.73 10.45 6.76
CA ALA A 159 5.53 9.73 6.36
C ALA A 159 5.91 8.35 5.78
N LEU A 160 4.99 7.39 5.84
CA LEU A 160 5.23 6.02 5.39
C LEU A 160 5.78 5.97 3.96
N ASP A 161 5.18 6.73 3.04
CA ASP A 161 5.57 6.79 1.63
C ASP A 161 6.92 7.48 1.37
N GLN A 162 7.49 8.12 2.38
CA GLN A 162 8.87 8.61 2.38
C GLN A 162 9.82 7.58 3.01
N ALA A 163 9.39 7.00 4.14
CA ALA A 163 10.20 6.04 4.88
C ALA A 163 10.57 4.81 4.05
N TRP A 164 9.62 4.22 3.33
CA TRP A 164 9.86 2.99 2.57
C TRP A 164 10.75 3.16 1.33
N LYS A 165 11.09 4.41 0.93
CA LYS A 165 12.00 4.68 -0.20
C LYS A 165 13.40 4.09 0.01
N VAL A 166 13.83 3.92 1.25
CA VAL A 166 15.11 3.26 1.54
C VAL A 166 15.10 1.80 1.04
N LEU A 167 13.97 1.10 1.14
CA LEU A 167 13.82 -0.26 0.66
C LEU A 167 13.75 -0.32 -0.88
N GLN A 168 13.27 0.72 -1.53
CA GLN A 168 13.19 0.79 -2.99
C GLN A 168 14.55 0.95 -3.66
N LYS A 169 15.53 1.56 -2.98
CA LYS A 169 16.86 1.82 -3.55
C LYS A 169 17.62 0.54 -3.87
N THR A 170 17.51 -0.46 -3.02
CA THR A 170 18.29 -1.71 -3.13
C THR A 170 17.43 -2.97 -3.21
N GLY A 171 16.14 -2.86 -2.88
CA GLY A 171 15.21 -3.98 -2.85
C GLY A 171 14.56 -4.31 -4.19
N ASP A 172 13.83 -5.40 -4.18
CA ASP A 172 13.03 -5.89 -5.29
C ASP A 172 11.61 -5.36 -5.22
N VAL A 173 11.48 -4.01 -5.30
CA VAL A 173 10.20 -3.31 -5.31
C VAL A 173 9.77 -3.09 -6.76
N PHE A 174 8.64 -3.69 -7.13
CA PHE A 174 8.10 -3.62 -8.48
C PHE A 174 6.81 -2.79 -8.54
N TYR A 175 6.45 -2.37 -9.74
CA TYR A 175 5.15 -1.78 -10.06
C TYR A 175 4.66 -2.36 -11.39
N PHE A 176 3.34 -2.45 -11.58
CA PHE A 176 2.77 -2.81 -12.87
C PHE A 176 2.92 -1.66 -13.86
N THR A 177 3.38 -1.95 -15.10
CA THR A 177 3.46 -0.96 -16.19
C THR A 177 2.07 -0.44 -16.56
N THR A 178 1.05 -1.30 -16.56
CA THR A 178 -0.35 -0.90 -16.58
C THR A 178 -0.81 -0.66 -15.14
N ARG A 179 -1.04 0.60 -14.79
CA ARG A 179 -1.45 0.97 -13.42
C ARG A 179 -2.75 0.30 -13.03
N ILE A 180 -2.73 -0.46 -11.93
CA ILE A 180 -3.89 -1.18 -11.41
C ILE A 180 -4.89 -0.26 -10.73
N GLY A 181 -4.39 0.70 -9.99
CA GLY A 181 -5.21 1.60 -9.20
C GLY A 181 -4.57 2.94 -8.92
N LYS A 182 -5.32 3.78 -8.26
CA LYS A 182 -4.90 5.12 -7.82
C LYS A 182 -5.46 5.45 -6.45
N GLN A 183 -4.95 6.50 -5.85
CA GLN A 183 -5.58 7.13 -4.70
C GLN A 183 -6.74 8.00 -5.17
N ARG A 184 -7.94 7.77 -4.61
CA ARG A 184 -9.15 8.53 -4.94
C ARG A 184 -9.02 9.97 -4.43
N PRO A 185 -9.36 10.99 -5.24
CA PRO A 185 -9.50 12.34 -4.74
C PRO A 185 -10.54 12.40 -3.63
N SER A 186 -10.15 12.92 -2.47
CA SER A 186 -11.03 12.95 -1.31
C SER A 186 -10.57 13.98 -0.27
N PHE A 187 -11.44 14.27 0.71
CA PHE A 187 -11.05 15.06 1.86
C PHE A 187 -10.02 14.28 2.70
N SER A 188 -8.83 14.86 2.84
CA SER A 188 -7.73 14.28 3.62
C SER A 188 -7.84 14.69 5.09
N ASP A 189 -7.88 13.70 5.99
CA ASP A 189 -7.82 13.95 7.43
C ASP A 189 -6.46 14.53 7.87
N ASN A 190 -5.41 14.31 7.08
CA ASN A 190 -4.06 14.80 7.37
C ASN A 190 -3.88 16.27 7.01
N SER A 191 -4.23 16.68 5.77
CA SER A 191 -4.12 18.06 5.31
C SER A 191 -5.31 18.94 5.68
N LYS A 192 -6.45 18.32 6.08
CA LYS A 192 -7.76 18.98 6.32
C LYS A 192 -8.29 19.73 5.09
N GLU A 193 -7.96 19.24 3.92
CA GLU A 193 -8.34 19.79 2.62
C GLU A 193 -8.78 18.69 1.67
N PHE A 194 -9.50 19.06 0.62
CA PHE A 194 -9.78 18.15 -0.49
C PHE A 194 -8.51 17.99 -1.33
N MET A 195 -8.02 16.76 -1.42
CA MET A 195 -6.78 16.44 -2.12
C MET A 195 -7.05 15.57 -3.34
N ASP A 196 -6.42 15.92 -4.45
CA ASP A 196 -6.27 15.07 -5.63
C ASP A 196 -4.77 14.94 -5.91
N PHE A 197 -4.22 13.79 -5.63
CA PHE A 197 -2.80 13.54 -5.85
C PHE A 197 -2.49 13.12 -7.29
N GLY A 198 -3.50 12.89 -8.13
CA GLY A 198 -3.36 12.47 -9.53
C GLY A 198 -2.67 11.10 -9.72
N VAL A 199 -2.63 10.28 -8.68
CA VAL A 199 -1.82 9.06 -8.63
C VAL A 199 -2.60 7.86 -8.16
#